data_0224734aed0f9ac9caa77560567af442
#
_entry.id   0224734aed0f9ac9caa77560567af442
#
_cell.length_a   1.000
_cell.length_b   1.000
_cell.length_c   1.000
_cell.angle_alpha   90.00
_cell.angle_beta   90.00
_cell.angle_gamma   90.00
#
_symmetry.space_group_name_H-M   'P 1'
#
loop_
_entity.id
_entity.type
_entity.pdbx_description
1 polymer ?
#
loop_
_entity_poly.entity_id
_entity_poly.type
_entity_poly.pdbx_seq_one_letter_code
_entity_poly.pdbx_strand_id
1 'polypeptide(L)'
;VNGKCHGALMEIDMKRGALPDFRKFPPPSIITFVLADMISFFVPIAFAVAMSSTEHWLKTESEKKEAENKNLESELQHLRYQLQPHFFFNALNNIYSLVEQSPSKAQEAIHNLSKLMRYLLYDVGKDKIELSLEIDFLKKYIQLMELRHNARTISSAVFPEAKNTTYYIAPLLFIPMIENAYKHGVSATQPSSISFEMKIEENELFFTSKNTNFPKNKSDKSGSG
;
A
#
# COMPACT_ATOMS: atom_id res chain seq x y z
N VAL A 1 -57.05 -0.21 30.25
CA VAL A 1 -56.62 1.13 29.89
C VAL A 1 -57.13 1.40 28.47
N ASN A 2 -58.10 2.34 28.41
CA ASN A 2 -58.91 2.65 27.24
C ASN A 2 -58.16 3.30 26.11
N GLY A 3 -58.04 2.62 24.98
CA GLY A 3 -57.69 3.22 23.69
C GLY A 3 -58.94 3.40 22.84
N LYS A 4 -59.44 4.63 22.76
CA LYS A 4 -60.56 4.99 21.87
C LYS A 4 -60.05 5.05 20.43
N CYS A 5 -60.42 4.07 19.60
CA CYS A 5 -60.37 4.19 18.16
C CYS A 5 -61.52 5.08 17.69
N HIS A 6 -61.21 6.28 17.19
CA HIS A 6 -62.15 7.08 16.42
C HIS A 6 -62.23 6.51 15.00
N GLY A 7 -63.13 5.55 14.81
CA GLY A 7 -63.58 5.18 13.48
C GLY A 7 -64.60 6.22 13.01
N ALA A 8 -64.28 6.99 11.99
CA ALA A 8 -65.22 7.76 11.25
C ALA A 8 -66.15 6.78 10.51
N LEU A 9 -67.33 6.51 11.06
CA LEU A 9 -68.41 5.83 10.36
C LEU A 9 -68.94 6.76 9.28
N MET A 10 -68.60 6.41 8.04
CA MET A 10 -69.22 7.02 6.88
C MET A 10 -70.66 6.46 6.77
N GLU A 11 -71.62 7.18 7.30
CA GLU A 11 -73.04 6.84 7.23
C GLU A 11 -73.49 7.03 5.78
N ILE A 12 -73.51 5.91 5.01
CA ILE A 12 -74.03 5.89 3.65
C ILE A 12 -75.54 5.88 3.76
N ASP A 13 -76.16 6.98 3.49
CA ASP A 13 -77.67 7.10 3.38
C ASP A 13 -78.13 6.32 2.14
N MET A 14 -78.55 5.09 2.36
CA MET A 14 -79.04 4.17 1.33
C MET A 14 -80.52 4.46 0.93
N LYS A 15 -81.08 5.59 1.26
CA LYS A 15 -82.48 5.84 1.01
C LYS A 15 -82.91 6.51 -0.31
N ARG A 16 -81.96 6.88 -1.16
CA ARG A 16 -82.26 7.23 -2.57
C ARG A 16 -81.09 6.85 -3.44
N GLY A 17 -81.27 5.92 -4.34
CA GLY A 17 -80.35 5.54 -5.39
C GLY A 17 -80.08 6.68 -6.38
N ALA A 18 -79.62 7.82 -5.88
CA ALA A 18 -79.06 8.88 -6.68
C ALA A 18 -77.58 8.67 -6.76
N LEU A 19 -77.15 8.13 -7.86
CA LEU A 19 -75.74 8.21 -8.26
C LEU A 19 -75.28 9.66 -8.06
N PRO A 20 -74.09 9.91 -7.50
CA PRO A 20 -73.54 11.26 -7.36
C PRO A 20 -73.63 11.93 -8.73
N ASP A 21 -74.31 13.08 -8.74
CA ASP A 21 -74.51 13.88 -9.95
C ASP A 21 -73.18 14.47 -10.39
N PHE A 22 -72.49 13.75 -11.22
CA PHE A 22 -71.19 14.15 -11.79
C PHE A 22 -71.25 15.43 -12.63
N ARG A 23 -72.47 15.97 -12.92
CA ARG A 23 -72.65 17.23 -13.66
C ARG A 23 -72.34 18.47 -12.82
N LYS A 24 -72.11 18.33 -11.50
CA LYS A 24 -71.78 19.47 -10.62
C LYS A 24 -70.30 19.83 -10.61
N PHE A 25 -69.41 18.96 -11.20
CA PHE A 25 -68.02 19.34 -11.32
C PHE A 25 -67.84 20.14 -12.62
N PRO A 26 -67.30 21.36 -12.56
CA PRO A 26 -66.92 22.06 -13.79
C PRO A 26 -65.94 21.20 -14.61
N PRO A 27 -66.12 21.16 -15.92
CA PRO A 27 -65.16 20.42 -16.76
C PRO A 27 -63.75 20.95 -16.48
N PRO A 28 -62.75 20.07 -16.38
CA PRO A 28 -61.38 20.50 -16.15
C PRO A 28 -60.98 21.49 -17.24
N SER A 29 -60.41 22.61 -16.85
CA SER A 29 -59.96 23.61 -17.82
C SER A 29 -58.95 22.97 -18.80
N ILE A 30 -58.93 23.44 -20.02
CA ILE A 30 -57.97 22.95 -21.03
C ILE A 30 -56.55 22.98 -20.48
N ILE A 31 -56.25 23.97 -19.64
CA ILE A 31 -54.93 24.11 -18.97
C ILE A 31 -54.63 22.96 -18.04
N THR A 32 -55.61 22.47 -17.25
CA THR A 32 -55.41 21.32 -16.36
C THR A 32 -55.16 20.03 -17.13
N PHE A 33 -55.77 19.86 -18.28
CA PHE A 33 -55.59 18.70 -19.14
C PHE A 33 -54.17 18.71 -19.77
N VAL A 34 -53.77 19.84 -20.31
CA VAL A 34 -52.40 19.99 -20.88
C VAL A 34 -51.32 19.81 -19.84
N LEU A 35 -51.52 20.33 -18.62
CA LEU A 35 -50.57 20.12 -17.52
C LEU A 35 -50.47 18.65 -17.08
N ALA A 36 -51.61 17.98 -16.99
CA ALA A 36 -51.63 16.54 -16.64
C ALA A 36 -50.91 15.68 -17.69
N ASP A 37 -51.14 15.98 -18.98
CA ASP A 37 -50.43 15.30 -20.06
C ASP A 37 -48.91 15.58 -20.02
N MET A 38 -48.49 16.83 -19.82
CA MET A 38 -47.10 17.19 -19.68
C MET A 38 -46.43 16.44 -18.53
N ILE A 39 -47.04 16.42 -17.34
CA ILE A 39 -46.53 15.71 -16.18
C ILE A 39 -46.42 14.18 -16.48
N SER A 40 -47.45 13.62 -17.15
CA SER A 40 -47.47 12.19 -17.50
C SER A 40 -46.33 11.77 -18.40
N PHE A 41 -45.83 12.66 -19.28
CA PHE A 41 -44.68 12.38 -20.15
C PHE A 41 -43.36 12.71 -19.49
N PHE A 42 -43.24 13.83 -18.78
CA PHE A 42 -41.96 14.27 -18.26
C PHE A 42 -41.52 13.51 -16.99
N VAL A 43 -42.43 13.12 -16.12
CA VAL A 43 -42.09 12.38 -14.89
C VAL A 43 -41.45 11.03 -15.15
N PRO A 44 -42.02 10.16 -16.03
CA PRO A 44 -41.36 8.88 -16.35
C PRO A 44 -39.98 9.03 -17.02
N ILE A 45 -39.85 10.03 -17.90
CA ILE A 45 -38.55 10.32 -18.56
C ILE A 45 -37.53 10.79 -17.54
N ALA A 46 -37.87 11.74 -16.66
CA ALA A 46 -36.99 12.19 -15.59
C ALA A 46 -36.60 11.08 -14.65
N PHE A 47 -37.53 10.19 -14.30
CA PHE A 47 -37.26 9.02 -13.47
C PHE A 47 -36.30 8.03 -14.17
N ALA A 48 -36.54 7.74 -15.44
CA ALA A 48 -35.67 6.86 -16.22
C ALA A 48 -34.24 7.41 -16.31
N VAL A 49 -34.10 8.74 -16.56
CA VAL A 49 -32.77 9.39 -16.59
C VAL A 49 -32.10 9.37 -15.22
N ALA A 50 -32.84 9.60 -14.13
CA ALA A 50 -32.29 9.55 -12.79
C ALA A 50 -31.82 8.14 -12.42
N MET A 51 -32.61 7.10 -12.73
CA MET A 51 -32.21 5.71 -12.53
C MET A 51 -30.94 5.34 -13.32
N SER A 52 -30.91 5.65 -14.62
CA SER A 52 -29.74 5.39 -15.49
C SER A 52 -28.51 6.13 -15.00
N SER A 53 -28.64 7.38 -14.58
CA SER A 53 -27.52 8.15 -14.03
C SER A 53 -26.98 7.55 -12.72
N THR A 54 -27.85 7.04 -11.86
CA THR A 54 -27.47 6.41 -10.59
C THR A 54 -26.73 5.09 -10.84
N GLU A 55 -27.21 4.25 -11.76
CA GLU A 55 -26.53 3.00 -12.14
C GLU A 55 -25.16 3.28 -12.75
N HIS A 56 -25.05 4.28 -13.61
CA HIS A 56 -23.78 4.68 -14.22
C HIS A 56 -22.80 5.18 -13.17
N TRP A 57 -23.27 5.99 -12.22
CA TRP A 57 -22.42 6.51 -11.13
C TRP A 57 -21.93 5.40 -10.21
N LEU A 58 -22.80 4.49 -9.78
CA LEU A 58 -22.44 3.34 -8.94
C LEU A 58 -21.42 2.41 -9.65
N LYS A 59 -21.62 2.17 -10.94
CA LYS A 59 -20.71 1.35 -11.74
C LYS A 59 -19.33 2.00 -11.85
N THR A 60 -19.28 3.30 -12.17
CA THR A 60 -18.02 4.06 -12.28
C THR A 60 -17.27 4.10 -10.94
N GLU A 61 -17.98 4.28 -9.82
CA GLU A 61 -17.40 4.27 -8.48
C GLU A 61 -16.83 2.90 -8.11
N SER A 62 -17.53 1.81 -8.47
CA SER A 62 -17.05 0.44 -8.27
C SER A 62 -15.80 0.14 -9.11
N GLU A 63 -15.80 0.51 -10.38
CA GLU A 63 -14.65 0.35 -11.28
C GLU A 63 -13.44 1.14 -10.80
N LYS A 64 -13.66 2.36 -10.28
CA LYS A 64 -12.59 3.19 -9.70
C LYS A 64 -11.97 2.53 -8.47
N LYS A 65 -12.79 2.03 -7.54
CA LYS A 65 -12.31 1.31 -6.34
C LYS A 65 -11.55 0.03 -6.70
N GLU A 66 -12.02 -0.70 -7.70
CA GLU A 66 -11.34 -1.91 -8.19
C GLU A 66 -9.98 -1.57 -8.82
N ALA A 67 -9.91 -0.49 -9.60
CA ALA A 67 -8.65 -0.01 -10.17
C ALA A 67 -7.66 0.47 -9.10
N GLU A 68 -8.14 1.18 -8.07
CA GLU A 68 -7.33 1.60 -6.93
C GLU A 68 -6.79 0.40 -6.14
N ASN A 69 -7.62 -0.61 -5.88
CA ASN A 69 -7.20 -1.84 -5.22
C ASN A 69 -6.16 -2.62 -6.04
N LYS A 70 -6.35 -2.75 -7.34
CA LYS A 70 -5.37 -3.39 -8.24
C LYS A 70 -4.04 -2.64 -8.28
N ASN A 71 -4.10 -1.30 -8.23
CA ASN A 71 -2.89 -0.48 -8.18
C ASN A 71 -2.13 -0.67 -6.87
N LEU A 72 -2.84 -0.68 -5.73
CA LEU A 72 -2.28 -0.97 -4.41
C LEU A 72 -1.69 -2.39 -4.33
N GLU A 73 -2.38 -3.39 -4.87
CA GLU A 73 -1.85 -4.76 -4.94
C GLU A 73 -0.58 -4.83 -5.80
N SER A 74 -0.57 -4.12 -6.94
CA SER A 74 0.60 -4.03 -7.81
C SER A 74 1.77 -3.33 -7.13
N GLU A 75 1.54 -2.24 -6.40
CA GLU A 75 2.55 -1.54 -5.61
C GLU A 75 3.10 -2.42 -4.48
N LEU A 76 2.24 -3.11 -3.75
CA LEU A 76 2.63 -4.08 -2.73
C LEU A 76 3.45 -5.24 -3.31
N GLN A 77 3.05 -5.73 -4.48
CA GLN A 77 3.77 -6.78 -5.20
C GLN A 77 5.12 -6.26 -5.69
N HIS A 78 5.17 -5.03 -6.22
CA HIS A 78 6.43 -4.39 -6.62
C HIS A 78 7.38 -4.16 -5.43
N LEU A 79 6.87 -3.71 -4.30
CA LEU A 79 7.63 -3.61 -3.04
C LEU A 79 8.15 -4.97 -2.57
N ARG A 80 7.36 -6.03 -2.65
CA ARG A 80 7.79 -7.41 -2.36
C ARG A 80 8.86 -7.92 -3.34
N TYR A 81 8.79 -7.55 -4.63
CA TYR A 81 9.81 -7.90 -5.62
C TYR A 81 11.09 -7.06 -5.51
N GLN A 82 11.05 -5.88 -4.88
CA GLN A 82 12.25 -5.09 -4.59
C GLN A 82 13.17 -5.78 -3.58
N LEU A 83 12.65 -6.68 -2.76
CA LEU A 83 13.45 -7.61 -1.98
C LEU A 83 14.02 -8.66 -2.92
N GLN A 84 15.13 -8.32 -3.55
CA GLN A 84 15.79 -9.12 -4.58
C GLN A 84 15.86 -10.60 -4.15
N PRO A 85 15.10 -11.53 -4.76
CA PRO A 85 15.26 -12.97 -4.47
C PRO A 85 16.71 -13.40 -4.60
N HIS A 86 17.44 -12.77 -5.50
CA HIS A 86 18.86 -12.91 -5.70
C HIS A 86 19.71 -12.61 -4.46
N PHE A 87 19.32 -11.65 -3.59
CA PHE A 87 20.00 -11.43 -2.32
C PHE A 87 19.93 -12.67 -1.41
N PHE A 88 18.75 -13.26 -1.27
CA PHE A 88 18.55 -14.44 -0.43
C PHE A 88 19.29 -15.66 -0.97
N PHE A 89 19.22 -15.90 -2.27
CA PHE A 89 19.96 -16.99 -2.90
C PHE A 89 21.49 -16.82 -2.72
N ASN A 90 21.99 -15.61 -2.86
CA ASN A 90 23.41 -15.33 -2.63
C ASN A 90 23.79 -15.49 -1.16
N ALA A 91 22.96 -15.03 -0.23
CA ALA A 91 23.20 -15.22 1.20
C ALA A 91 23.24 -16.71 1.56
N LEU A 92 22.30 -17.52 1.05
CA LEU A 92 22.28 -18.97 1.26
C LEU A 92 23.53 -19.66 0.68
N ASN A 93 23.95 -19.28 -0.53
CA ASN A 93 25.17 -19.83 -1.15
C ASN A 93 26.42 -19.49 -0.33
N ASN A 94 26.51 -18.27 0.19
CA ASN A 94 27.62 -17.88 1.07
C ASN A 94 27.60 -18.63 2.40
N ILE A 95 26.42 -18.79 2.99
CA ILE A 95 26.25 -19.59 4.22
C ILE A 95 26.68 -21.04 3.96
N TYR A 96 26.27 -21.63 2.84
CA TYR A 96 26.69 -22.98 2.47
C TYR A 96 28.23 -23.12 2.42
N SER A 97 28.92 -22.16 1.78
CA SER A 97 30.38 -22.14 1.75
C SER A 97 31.00 -21.97 3.14
N LEU A 98 30.32 -21.30 4.08
CA LEU A 98 30.81 -21.11 5.45
C LEU A 98 30.67 -22.37 6.31
N VAL A 99 29.74 -23.29 5.98
CA VAL A 99 29.51 -24.49 6.80
C VAL A 99 30.78 -25.30 7.03
N GLU A 100 31.63 -25.45 6.00
CA GLU A 100 32.88 -26.18 6.12
C GLU A 100 34.02 -25.35 6.72
N GLN A 101 34.03 -24.03 6.43
CA GLN A 101 35.13 -23.15 6.83
C GLN A 101 34.97 -22.63 8.27
N SER A 102 33.77 -22.32 8.66
CA SER A 102 33.44 -21.77 9.99
C SER A 102 31.98 -22.06 10.36
N PRO A 103 31.69 -23.25 10.93
CA PRO A 103 30.32 -23.65 11.31
C PRO A 103 29.62 -22.64 12.22
N SER A 104 30.35 -22.03 13.14
CA SER A 104 29.80 -21.02 14.06
C SER A 104 29.29 -19.78 13.32
N LYS A 105 30.08 -19.26 12.36
CA LYS A 105 29.67 -18.13 11.51
C LYS A 105 28.48 -18.49 10.60
N ALA A 106 28.47 -19.73 10.08
CA ALA A 106 27.33 -20.21 9.29
C ALA A 106 26.05 -20.25 10.11
N GLN A 107 26.10 -20.74 11.37
CA GLN A 107 24.94 -20.74 12.26
C GLN A 107 24.44 -19.31 12.58
N GLU A 108 25.34 -18.38 12.86
CA GLU A 108 25.00 -16.98 13.09
C GLU A 108 24.34 -16.36 11.85
N ALA A 109 24.89 -16.60 10.66
CA ALA A 109 24.35 -16.13 9.40
C ALA A 109 22.94 -16.70 9.10
N ILE A 110 22.69 -17.99 9.38
CA ILE A 110 21.35 -18.58 9.28
C ILE A 110 20.38 -17.90 10.24
N HIS A 111 20.82 -17.66 11.47
CA HIS A 111 19.99 -16.97 12.46
C HIS A 111 19.63 -15.54 12.03
N ASN A 112 20.59 -14.79 11.51
CA ASN A 112 20.39 -13.44 10.98
C ASN A 112 19.43 -13.47 9.78
N LEU A 113 19.64 -14.38 8.83
CA LEU A 113 18.77 -14.56 7.67
C LEU A 113 17.32 -14.87 8.08
N SER A 114 17.15 -15.75 9.05
CA SER A 114 15.82 -16.11 9.60
C SER A 114 15.11 -14.89 10.22
N LYS A 115 15.84 -14.01 10.92
CA LYS A 115 15.27 -12.77 11.47
C LYS A 115 14.89 -11.78 10.39
N LEU A 116 15.73 -11.64 9.36
CA LEU A 116 15.40 -10.79 8.20
C LEU A 116 14.15 -11.29 7.48
N MET A 117 14.04 -12.59 7.22
CA MET A 117 12.85 -13.16 6.59
C MET A 117 11.58 -12.92 7.41
N ARG A 118 11.67 -13.05 8.73
CA ARG A 118 10.53 -12.76 9.63
C ARG A 118 10.09 -11.30 9.51
N TYR A 119 11.01 -10.37 9.58
CA TYR A 119 10.74 -8.95 9.40
C TYR A 119 10.03 -8.68 8.07
N LEU A 120 10.51 -9.27 6.96
CA LEU A 120 9.95 -9.11 5.63
C LEU A 120 8.53 -9.67 5.50
N LEU A 121 8.23 -10.76 6.20
CA LEU A 121 6.92 -11.41 6.14
C LEU A 121 5.86 -10.69 6.99
N TYR A 122 6.27 -10.12 8.14
CA TYR A 122 5.31 -9.63 9.13
C TYR A 122 5.31 -8.10 9.31
N ASP A 123 6.41 -7.42 9.01
CA ASP A 123 6.57 -6.01 9.34
C ASP A 123 6.54 -5.08 8.12
N VAL A 124 6.96 -5.54 6.95
CA VAL A 124 6.99 -4.73 5.70
C VAL A 124 5.60 -4.32 5.20
N GLY A 125 4.54 -5.06 5.58
CA GLY A 125 3.16 -4.72 5.22
C GLY A 125 2.52 -3.62 6.06
N LYS A 126 3.23 -3.08 7.04
CA LYS A 126 2.74 -2.00 7.92
C LYS A 126 3.12 -0.64 7.32
N ASP A 127 2.26 0.36 7.49
CA ASP A 127 2.55 1.73 7.04
C ASP A 127 3.79 2.32 7.76
N LYS A 128 3.94 1.98 9.03
CA LYS A 128 5.04 2.43 9.88
C LYS A 128 5.43 1.36 10.89
N ILE A 129 6.71 1.29 11.18
CA ILE A 129 7.31 0.39 12.19
C ILE A 129 8.15 1.20 13.18
N GLU A 130 8.46 0.61 14.33
CA GLU A 130 9.40 1.22 15.26
C GLU A 130 10.80 1.32 14.64
N LEU A 131 11.45 2.46 14.83
CA LEU A 131 12.80 2.71 14.35
C LEU A 131 13.82 1.67 14.88
N SER A 132 13.60 1.17 16.09
CA SER A 132 14.41 0.10 16.69
C SER A 132 14.40 -1.19 15.87
N LEU A 133 13.23 -1.56 15.31
CA LEU A 133 13.07 -2.73 14.45
C LEU A 133 13.78 -2.54 13.09
N GLU A 134 13.65 -1.35 12.50
CA GLU A 134 14.37 -1.01 11.27
C GLU A 134 15.87 -1.04 11.47
N ILE A 135 16.40 -0.45 12.55
CA ILE A 135 17.83 -0.49 12.87
C ILE A 135 18.33 -1.93 13.06
N ASP A 136 17.57 -2.77 13.77
CA ASP A 136 17.94 -4.18 13.96
C ASP A 136 17.97 -4.95 12.63
N PHE A 137 16.98 -4.68 11.76
CA PHE A 137 16.96 -5.20 10.40
C PHE A 137 18.18 -4.75 9.59
N LEU A 138 18.49 -3.45 9.56
CA LEU A 138 19.62 -2.89 8.81
C LEU A 138 20.96 -3.47 9.27
N LYS A 139 21.17 -3.61 10.58
CA LYS A 139 22.38 -4.24 11.14
C LYS A 139 22.57 -5.66 10.62
N LYS A 140 21.53 -6.49 10.66
CA LYS A 140 21.57 -7.87 10.17
C LYS A 140 21.75 -7.95 8.66
N TYR A 141 21.11 -7.04 7.93
CA TYR A 141 21.24 -6.94 6.49
C TYR A 141 22.69 -6.64 6.08
N ILE A 142 23.31 -5.64 6.72
CA ILE A 142 24.72 -5.29 6.49
C ILE A 142 25.64 -6.46 6.83
N GLN A 143 25.44 -7.13 7.97
CA GLN A 143 26.23 -8.33 8.33
C GLN A 143 26.16 -9.43 7.26
N LEU A 144 24.98 -9.69 6.69
CA LEU A 144 24.87 -10.67 5.59
C LEU A 144 25.51 -10.17 4.29
N MET A 145 25.46 -8.85 4.02
CA MET A 145 26.16 -8.27 2.86
C MET A 145 27.68 -8.41 3.02
N GLU A 146 28.23 -8.24 4.22
CA GLU A 146 29.65 -8.40 4.53
C GLU A 146 30.18 -9.82 4.24
N LEU A 147 29.37 -10.85 4.45
CA LEU A 147 29.74 -12.23 4.13
C LEU A 147 30.01 -12.46 2.63
N ARG A 148 29.56 -11.57 1.76
CA ARG A 148 29.74 -11.66 0.30
C ARG A 148 31.05 -11.06 -0.17
N HIS A 149 31.72 -10.31 0.69
CA HIS A 149 32.86 -9.50 0.29
C HIS A 149 34.16 -10.04 0.88
N ASN A 150 35.26 -9.81 0.17
CA ASN A 150 36.57 -10.28 0.57
C ASN A 150 37.16 -9.39 1.69
N ALA A 151 38.25 -9.83 2.29
CA ALA A 151 38.93 -9.11 3.35
C ALA A 151 39.45 -7.70 2.96
N ARG A 152 39.37 -7.31 1.67
CA ARG A 152 39.79 -5.99 1.18
C ARG A 152 38.66 -4.95 1.27
N THR A 153 37.44 -5.37 1.60
CA THR A 153 36.31 -4.48 1.80
C THR A 153 36.14 -4.21 3.29
N ILE A 154 36.29 -2.95 3.68
CA ILE A 154 36.03 -2.50 5.05
C ILE A 154 34.62 -1.91 5.07
N SER A 155 33.74 -2.51 5.86
CA SER A 155 32.41 -2.01 6.10
C SER A 155 32.28 -1.53 7.55
N SER A 156 31.62 -0.42 7.78
CA SER A 156 31.31 0.11 9.12
C SER A 156 29.89 0.65 9.17
N ALA A 157 29.19 0.36 10.26
CA ALA A 157 27.85 0.87 10.48
C ALA A 157 27.72 1.40 11.91
N VAL A 158 27.36 2.67 12.03
CA VAL A 158 27.13 3.34 13.29
C VAL A 158 25.68 3.75 13.38
N PHE A 159 24.93 3.09 14.24
CA PHE A 159 23.51 3.35 14.45
C PHE A 159 23.24 3.70 15.90
N PRO A 160 22.28 4.63 16.17
CA PRO A 160 21.91 5.00 17.54
C PRO A 160 21.31 3.80 18.27
N GLU A 161 21.44 3.81 19.59
CA GLU A 161 20.69 2.89 20.43
C GLU A 161 19.24 3.40 20.58
N ALA A 162 18.36 2.84 19.77
CA ALA A 162 16.94 3.23 19.75
C ALA A 162 16.09 2.51 20.81
N LYS A 163 16.68 2.03 21.90
CA LYS A 163 16.04 1.14 22.88
C LYS A 163 14.83 1.72 23.63
N ASN A 164 14.55 3.00 23.56
CA ASN A 164 13.43 3.63 24.27
C ASN A 164 12.82 4.80 23.49
N THR A 165 12.97 4.82 22.18
CA THR A 165 12.42 5.89 21.35
C THR A 165 11.13 5.44 20.70
N THR A 166 10.07 6.24 20.83
CA THR A 166 8.76 6.05 20.19
C THR A 166 8.76 6.59 18.76
N TYR A 167 9.89 6.48 18.03
CA TYR A 167 9.95 6.89 16.64
C TYR A 167 9.46 5.80 15.71
N TYR A 168 8.62 6.20 14.76
CA TYR A 168 8.07 5.33 13.74
C TYR A 168 8.52 5.79 12.36
N ILE A 169 8.88 4.83 11.51
CA ILE A 169 9.40 5.08 10.17
C ILE A 169 8.77 4.10 9.17
N ALA A 170 8.74 4.45 7.89
CA ALA A 170 8.38 3.51 6.84
C ALA A 170 9.41 2.35 6.78
N PRO A 171 8.97 1.09 6.67
CA PRO A 171 9.88 -0.05 6.57
C PRO A 171 10.74 0.02 5.30
N LEU A 172 11.95 -0.52 5.36
CA LEU A 172 12.92 -0.65 4.25
C LEU A 172 13.39 0.67 3.62
N LEU A 173 13.20 1.80 4.29
CA LEU A 173 13.48 3.13 3.72
C LEU A 173 14.95 3.29 3.29
N PHE A 174 15.89 2.68 4.01
CA PHE A 174 17.33 2.85 3.78
C PHE A 174 17.97 1.74 2.94
N ILE A 175 17.25 0.67 2.63
CA ILE A 175 17.78 -0.46 1.86
C ILE A 175 18.31 -0.05 0.49
N PRO A 176 17.61 0.79 -0.31
CA PRO A 176 18.13 1.21 -1.61
C PRO A 176 19.47 1.94 -1.52
N MET A 177 19.70 2.71 -0.44
CA MET A 177 20.97 3.40 -0.23
C MET A 177 22.10 2.44 0.13
N ILE A 178 21.81 1.45 0.98
CA ILE A 178 22.76 0.40 1.36
C ILE A 178 23.12 -0.45 0.17
N GLU A 179 22.13 -0.92 -0.60
CA GLU A 179 22.38 -1.70 -1.83
C GLU A 179 23.21 -0.93 -2.85
N ASN A 180 22.90 0.34 -3.05
CA ASN A 180 23.65 1.20 -3.95
C ASN A 180 25.12 1.34 -3.52
N ALA A 181 25.37 1.50 -2.22
CA ALA A 181 26.73 1.58 -1.68
C ALA A 181 27.52 0.30 -1.91
N TYR A 182 26.95 -0.88 -1.68
CA TYR A 182 27.60 -2.16 -1.95
C TYR A 182 27.77 -2.42 -3.45
N LYS A 183 26.78 -2.09 -4.27
CA LYS A 183 26.80 -2.29 -5.73
C LYS A 183 27.90 -1.47 -6.42
N HIS A 184 28.14 -0.25 -5.96
CA HIS A 184 29.05 0.69 -6.60
C HIS A 184 30.33 0.95 -5.80
N GLY A 185 30.33 0.62 -4.50
CA GLY A 185 31.44 0.87 -3.60
C GLY A 185 32.39 -0.30 -3.38
N VAL A 186 32.12 -1.50 -3.96
CA VAL A 186 32.96 -2.69 -3.80
C VAL A 186 33.65 -3.05 -5.09
N SER A 187 34.96 -3.33 -5.00
CA SER A 187 35.77 -3.86 -6.09
C SER A 187 36.32 -5.25 -5.75
N ALA A 188 36.34 -6.15 -6.71
CA ALA A 188 36.96 -7.45 -6.55
C ALA A 188 38.49 -7.36 -6.43
N THR A 189 39.13 -6.32 -6.99
CA THR A 189 40.57 -6.19 -7.14
C THR A 189 41.20 -5.09 -6.30
N GLN A 190 40.40 -4.07 -5.90
CA GLN A 190 40.93 -2.89 -5.19
C GLN A 190 40.37 -2.80 -3.77
N PRO A 191 41.10 -2.19 -2.81
CA PRO A 191 40.58 -1.91 -1.49
C PRO A 191 39.30 -1.05 -1.57
N SER A 192 38.29 -1.41 -0.82
CA SER A 192 37.00 -0.76 -0.82
C SER A 192 36.61 -0.38 0.60
N SER A 193 35.93 0.76 0.75
CA SER A 193 35.42 1.22 2.03
C SER A 193 33.96 1.64 1.89
N ILE A 194 33.13 1.16 2.81
CA ILE A 194 31.73 1.52 2.89
C ILE A 194 31.43 1.93 4.34
N SER A 195 30.73 3.02 4.53
CA SER A 195 30.30 3.42 5.86
C SER A 195 28.86 3.92 5.86
N PHE A 196 28.12 3.48 6.88
CA PHE A 196 26.76 3.92 7.15
C PHE A 196 26.71 4.58 8.52
N GLU A 197 26.09 5.71 8.60
CA GLU A 197 25.90 6.44 9.85
C GLU A 197 24.44 6.89 9.95
N MET A 198 23.80 6.65 11.09
CA MET A 198 22.47 7.13 11.39
C MET A 198 22.52 7.95 12.67
N LYS A 199 21.92 9.13 12.66
CA LYS A 199 21.82 10.03 13.81
C LYS A 199 20.40 10.54 13.96
N ILE A 200 20.03 10.82 15.20
CA ILE A 200 18.77 11.49 15.55
C ILE A 200 19.15 12.80 16.22
N GLU A 201 18.79 13.91 15.60
CA GLU A 201 19.06 15.27 16.09
C GLU A 201 17.76 16.08 15.98
N GLU A 202 17.36 16.77 17.05
CA GLU A 202 16.19 17.67 17.08
C GLU A 202 14.90 17.08 16.44
N ASN A 203 14.64 15.77 16.67
CA ASN A 203 13.50 15.04 16.11
C ASN A 203 13.59 14.76 14.58
N GLU A 204 14.75 14.97 13.98
CA GLU A 204 15.06 14.60 12.61
C GLU A 204 15.98 13.38 12.56
N LEU A 205 15.80 12.52 11.54
CA LEU A 205 16.60 11.33 11.32
C LEU A 205 17.54 11.56 10.13
N PHE A 206 18.82 11.53 10.39
CA PHE A 206 19.86 11.66 9.36
C PHE A 206 20.44 10.28 9.08
N PHE A 207 20.47 9.89 7.80
CA PHE A 207 21.15 8.69 7.33
C PHE A 207 22.20 9.06 6.30
N THR A 208 23.44 8.73 6.58
CA THR A 208 24.58 9.00 5.72
C THR A 208 25.17 7.69 5.21
N SER A 209 25.30 7.55 3.89
CA SER A 209 25.98 6.44 3.23
C SER A 209 27.18 6.97 2.46
N LYS A 210 28.37 6.45 2.73
CA LYS A 210 29.63 6.78 2.02
C LYS A 210 30.23 5.49 1.49
N ASN A 211 30.71 5.52 0.25
CA ASN A 211 31.42 4.39 -0.36
C ASN A 211 32.55 4.86 -1.26
N THR A 212 33.53 3.99 -1.46
CA THR A 212 34.59 4.19 -2.46
C THR A 212 33.94 4.30 -3.84
N ASN A 213 34.40 5.23 -4.65
CA ASN A 213 33.90 5.40 -6.01
C ASN A 213 34.87 4.75 -7.01
N PHE A 214 34.35 3.81 -7.80
CA PHE A 214 35.07 3.18 -8.91
C PHE A 214 34.42 3.65 -10.22
N PRO A 215 34.92 4.74 -10.86
CA PRO A 215 34.36 5.23 -12.10
C PRO A 215 34.51 4.15 -13.18
N LYS A 216 33.40 3.75 -13.80
CA LYS A 216 33.43 2.83 -14.96
C LYS A 216 34.18 3.52 -16.11
N ASN A 217 35.24 2.90 -16.56
CA ASN A 217 35.90 3.36 -17.78
C ASN A 217 34.91 3.30 -18.94
N LYS A 218 34.90 4.34 -19.79
CA LYS A 218 34.00 4.45 -20.96
C LYS A 218 34.18 3.32 -22.00
N SER A 219 35.24 2.50 -21.88
CA SER A 219 35.54 1.37 -22.74
C SER A 219 34.67 0.13 -22.51
N ASP A 220 33.97 0.00 -21.36
CA ASP A 220 33.18 -1.20 -21.06
C ASP A 220 31.74 -1.16 -21.67
N LYS A 221 31.44 -0.19 -22.51
CA LYS A 221 30.14 -0.09 -23.21
C LYS A 221 30.03 -0.88 -24.52
N SER A 222 31.07 -1.60 -24.93
CA SER A 222 31.09 -2.36 -26.19
C SER A 222 31.15 -3.88 -25.95
N GLY A 223 30.08 -4.43 -25.33
CA GLY A 223 30.06 -5.89 -25.10
C GLY A 223 28.74 -6.37 -24.54
N SER A 224 27.63 -6.10 -25.20
CA SER A 224 26.41 -6.92 -25.15
C SER A 224 25.53 -6.51 -26.33
N GLY A 225 25.78 -7.16 -27.47
CA GLY A 225 24.82 -7.39 -28.51
C GLY A 225 24.05 -8.66 -28.21
#